data_93b9bfc654c5429e493e576e6cb6dbb8
#
_entry.id   93b9bfc654c5429e493e576e6cb6dbb8
#
_cell.length_a   1.000
_cell.length_b   1.000
_cell.length_c   1.000
_cell.angle_alpha   90.00
_cell.angle_beta   90.00
_cell.angle_gamma   90.00
#
_symmetry.space_group_name_H-M   'P 1'
#
loop_
_entity.id
_entity.type
_entity.pdbx_description
1 polymer ?
#
loop_
_entity_poly.entity_id
_entity_poly.type
_entity_poly.pdbx_seq_one_letter_code
_entity_poly.pdbx_strand_id
1 'polypeptide(L)'
;MFPRGNVQSVFSYTVKILCKDNVNQWISKIIKTFFIVCVYFYSSPLMEKKIIITFTNRNQSNHHKIEMGRQNFVNIEGLDRQQLLYLIDMAKEFEAHPNRELLKGKVVATLFYEPSTRTRLSFETAANRLGARVIGFTDAKVSSVSKGETLKDTILMVSNYADAIVMRHYIEGAAQYASEVAPVPIINAGDGAHQHPSQCLLDLYTIYQTQGTLENLNIYLVGDLKYGRTVHSLIMAMRHFNPTFHFIAPKELAMPEEYKLYCKEHGIRFEEHEEFTPDVIAHADILYMTRVQKERFSDLMEYEWVKNVYILRRDMLSQARPNMKILHPLPRVNEIAYDVDDSEHAYYIQQARNGLFAREAIFCHCLGISLEEVKADKTILE
;
A
#
# COMPACT_ATOMS: atom_id res chain seq x y z
N MET A 1 -24.63 -50.24 -3.01
CA MET A 1 -24.94 -49.56 -1.73
C MET A 1 -23.98 -48.39 -1.60
N PHE A 2 -24.38 -47.16 -2.02
CA PHE A 2 -23.58 -45.94 -1.92
C PHE A 2 -24.17 -45.08 -0.81
N PRO A 3 -23.34 -44.45 0.06
CA PRO A 3 -23.84 -43.54 1.07
C PRO A 3 -24.13 -42.17 0.45
N ARG A 4 -25.26 -41.58 0.81
CA ARG A 4 -25.72 -40.26 0.44
C ARG A 4 -24.90 -39.21 1.19
N GLY A 5 -24.12 -38.40 0.46
CA GLY A 5 -23.57 -37.16 0.95
C GLY A 5 -24.41 -35.97 0.43
N ASN A 6 -24.69 -35.01 1.29
CA ASN A 6 -25.50 -33.83 1.06
C ASN A 6 -24.98 -33.04 -0.15
N VAL A 7 -25.79 -32.97 -1.19
CA VAL A 7 -25.57 -32.05 -2.33
C VAL A 7 -26.31 -30.76 -2.02
N GLN A 8 -25.60 -29.72 -1.63
CA GLN A 8 -26.12 -28.34 -1.68
C GLN A 8 -26.45 -27.99 -3.12
N SER A 9 -27.68 -27.62 -3.37
CA SER A 9 -28.23 -27.34 -4.69
C SER A 9 -27.58 -26.08 -5.29
N VAL A 10 -26.61 -26.29 -6.16
CA VAL A 10 -26.17 -25.29 -7.13
C VAL A 10 -27.13 -25.39 -8.31
N PHE A 11 -28.01 -24.41 -8.48
CA PHE A 11 -28.83 -24.30 -9.69
C PHE A 11 -27.94 -23.80 -10.82
N SER A 12 -27.47 -24.70 -11.68
CA SER A 12 -26.83 -24.32 -12.95
C SER A 12 -27.88 -24.36 -14.06
N TYR A 13 -28.09 -23.24 -14.72
CA TYR A 13 -28.88 -23.19 -15.95
C TYR A 13 -27.95 -23.18 -17.13
N THR A 14 -28.01 -24.20 -17.97
CA THR A 14 -27.29 -24.26 -19.25
C THR A 14 -28.19 -23.68 -20.34
N VAL A 15 -27.83 -22.51 -20.87
CA VAL A 15 -28.56 -21.92 -22.00
C VAL A 15 -27.76 -22.19 -23.27
N LYS A 16 -28.34 -22.95 -24.20
CA LYS A 16 -27.78 -23.18 -25.53
C LYS A 16 -28.15 -22.00 -26.42
N ILE A 17 -27.19 -21.13 -26.73
CA ILE A 17 -27.41 -20.03 -27.67
C ILE A 17 -26.83 -20.43 -29.02
N LEU A 18 -27.69 -20.65 -30.00
CA LEU A 18 -27.33 -20.74 -31.40
C LEU A 18 -27.16 -19.29 -31.91
N CYS A 19 -25.95 -18.94 -32.36
CA CYS A 19 -25.64 -17.62 -32.87
C CYS A 19 -26.51 -17.22 -34.06
N LYS A 20 -27.43 -16.25 -33.87
CA LYS A 20 -27.89 -15.33 -34.91
C LYS A 20 -27.89 -13.92 -34.31
N ASP A 21 -27.57 -12.95 -35.18
CA ASP A 21 -27.31 -11.54 -34.87
C ASP A 21 -28.31 -10.93 -33.88
N ASN A 22 -27.84 -10.62 -32.65
CA ASN A 22 -28.34 -9.71 -31.62
C ASN A 22 -27.95 -10.10 -30.19
N VAL A 23 -26.83 -10.76 -29.99
CA VAL A 23 -26.34 -11.26 -28.68
C VAL A 23 -26.06 -10.09 -27.69
N ASN A 24 -25.62 -8.93 -28.18
CA ASN A 24 -25.18 -7.80 -27.32
C ASN A 24 -26.32 -7.15 -26.51
N GLN A 25 -27.53 -7.10 -27.07
CA GLN A 25 -28.68 -6.50 -26.36
C GLN A 25 -29.25 -7.42 -25.27
N TRP A 26 -29.16 -8.74 -25.46
CA TRP A 26 -29.63 -9.73 -24.52
C TRP A 26 -28.67 -9.88 -23.33
N ILE A 27 -27.37 -9.92 -23.59
CA ILE A 27 -26.32 -9.94 -22.56
C ILE A 27 -26.39 -8.70 -21.68
N SER A 28 -26.59 -7.51 -22.24
CA SER A 28 -26.77 -6.27 -21.50
C SER A 28 -27.99 -6.29 -20.54
N LYS A 29 -29.05 -6.97 -20.91
CA LYS A 29 -30.27 -7.08 -20.08
C LYS A 29 -30.09 -8.07 -18.93
N ILE A 30 -29.33 -9.16 -19.16
CA ILE A 30 -29.02 -10.19 -18.15
C ILE A 30 -27.99 -9.64 -17.14
N ILE A 31 -26.98 -8.89 -17.58
CA ILE A 31 -25.94 -8.28 -16.71
C ILE A 31 -26.55 -7.26 -15.72
N LYS A 32 -27.65 -6.60 -16.03
CA LYS A 32 -28.35 -5.70 -15.10
C LYS A 32 -29.06 -6.42 -13.96
N THR A 33 -29.33 -7.70 -14.10
CA THR A 33 -30.10 -8.48 -13.11
C THR A 33 -29.23 -9.43 -12.26
N PHE A 34 -27.99 -9.78 -12.73
CA PHE A 34 -27.07 -10.69 -12.04
C PHE A 34 -25.63 -10.17 -12.10
N PHE A 35 -24.97 -10.09 -10.96
CA PHE A 35 -23.74 -9.30 -10.79
C PHE A 35 -22.40 -10.00 -11.08
N ILE A 36 -22.34 -11.27 -11.49
CA ILE A 36 -21.09 -11.91 -11.95
C ILE A 36 -21.37 -12.87 -13.10
N VAL A 37 -20.77 -12.60 -14.25
CA VAL A 37 -20.77 -13.51 -15.41
C VAL A 37 -19.32 -13.92 -15.67
N CYS A 38 -18.98 -15.20 -15.39
CA CYS A 38 -17.73 -15.77 -15.89
C CYS A 38 -17.98 -16.41 -17.25
N VAL A 39 -17.37 -15.86 -18.31
CA VAL A 39 -17.48 -16.38 -19.67
C VAL A 39 -16.23 -17.20 -19.97
N TYR A 40 -16.36 -18.50 -20.10
CA TYR A 40 -15.27 -19.37 -20.55
C TYR A 40 -15.42 -19.68 -22.04
N PHE A 41 -14.40 -19.37 -22.83
CA PHE A 41 -14.33 -19.79 -24.23
C PHE A 41 -13.50 -21.06 -24.33
N TYR A 42 -14.12 -22.13 -24.77
CA TYR A 42 -13.41 -23.34 -25.17
C TYR A 42 -13.33 -23.41 -26.70
N SER A 43 -12.13 -23.37 -27.26
CA SER A 43 -11.89 -23.61 -28.68
C SER A 43 -11.26 -25.00 -28.87
N SER A 44 -11.99 -25.93 -29.44
CA SER A 44 -11.43 -27.12 -30.07
C SER A 44 -11.73 -27.07 -31.56
N PRO A 45 -10.87 -27.65 -32.43
CA PRO A 45 -10.96 -27.48 -33.90
C PRO A 45 -12.18 -28.11 -34.57
N LEU A 46 -13.06 -28.78 -33.86
CA LEU A 46 -14.14 -29.61 -34.41
C LEU A 46 -15.51 -29.50 -33.74
N MET A 47 -15.77 -28.49 -32.87
CA MET A 47 -17.08 -28.33 -32.22
C MET A 47 -17.57 -26.88 -32.18
N GLU A 48 -18.90 -26.70 -32.33
CA GLU A 48 -19.61 -25.44 -32.14
C GLU A 48 -19.19 -24.68 -30.88
N LYS A 49 -19.03 -23.37 -31.00
CA LYS A 49 -18.71 -22.48 -29.84
C LYS A 49 -19.81 -22.58 -28.78
N LYS A 50 -19.49 -23.14 -27.62
CA LYS A 50 -20.37 -23.17 -26.46
C LYS A 50 -19.94 -22.09 -25.46
N ILE A 51 -20.90 -21.22 -25.09
CA ILE A 51 -20.72 -20.25 -24.00
C ILE A 51 -21.38 -20.85 -22.77
N ILE A 52 -20.61 -21.10 -21.71
CA ILE A 52 -21.12 -21.52 -20.40
C ILE A 52 -21.16 -20.29 -19.51
N ILE A 53 -22.35 -19.88 -19.05
CA ILE A 53 -22.56 -18.76 -18.16
C ILE A 53 -22.96 -19.33 -16.80
N THR A 54 -22.16 -19.09 -15.77
CA THR A 54 -22.45 -19.53 -14.40
C THR A 54 -22.94 -18.32 -13.58
N PHE A 55 -24.11 -18.44 -12.96
CA PHE A 55 -24.72 -17.42 -12.10
C PHE A 55 -24.53 -17.79 -10.63
N THR A 56 -24.01 -16.86 -9.83
CA THR A 56 -23.95 -17.03 -8.37
C THR A 56 -24.89 -16.04 -7.69
N ASN A 57 -25.69 -16.53 -6.74
CA ASN A 57 -26.69 -15.72 -6.01
C ASN A 57 -26.04 -15.09 -4.76
N ARG A 58 -26.23 -13.78 -4.57
CA ARG A 58 -25.51 -12.92 -3.61
C ARG A 58 -26.06 -12.96 -2.16
N ASN A 59 -26.97 -13.84 -1.81
CA ASN A 59 -27.62 -13.87 -0.49
C ASN A 59 -27.08 -14.94 0.47
N GLN A 60 -25.77 -15.16 0.47
CA GLN A 60 -25.13 -15.89 1.57
C GLN A 60 -23.90 -15.10 2.01
N SER A 61 -23.79 -14.92 3.32
CA SER A 61 -22.64 -14.36 4.02
C SER A 61 -21.36 -15.05 3.55
N ASN A 62 -20.75 -14.54 2.49
CA ASN A 62 -19.50 -15.04 1.97
C ASN A 62 -18.35 -14.37 2.72
N HIS A 63 -17.74 -15.12 3.62
CA HIS A 63 -16.29 -15.01 3.73
C HIS A 63 -15.74 -15.32 2.33
N HIS A 64 -15.48 -14.29 1.54
CA HIS A 64 -14.73 -14.43 0.30
C HIS A 64 -13.36 -14.96 0.70
N LYS A 65 -13.13 -16.25 0.41
CA LYS A 65 -11.78 -16.77 0.31
C LYS A 65 -11.14 -15.97 -0.82
N ILE A 66 -10.34 -14.94 -0.46
CA ILE A 66 -9.48 -14.27 -1.41
C ILE A 66 -8.60 -15.41 -1.95
N GLU A 67 -8.76 -15.79 -3.23
CA GLU A 67 -7.83 -16.72 -3.86
C GLU A 67 -6.46 -16.03 -3.87
N MET A 68 -5.64 -16.40 -2.89
CA MET A 68 -4.31 -15.87 -2.66
C MET A 68 -3.34 -16.53 -3.65
N GLY A 69 -3.44 -16.16 -4.93
CA GLY A 69 -2.36 -16.36 -5.88
C GLY A 69 -1.21 -15.39 -5.57
N ARG A 70 -0.01 -15.65 -6.12
CA ARG A 70 1.11 -14.71 -6.04
C ARG A 70 0.70 -13.35 -6.59
N GLN A 71 0.85 -12.29 -5.81
CA GLN A 71 0.40 -10.95 -6.15
C GLN A 71 1.54 -9.94 -6.03
N ASN A 72 1.54 -8.95 -6.92
CA ASN A 72 2.45 -7.82 -6.81
C ASN A 72 1.93 -6.78 -5.80
N PHE A 73 2.83 -6.04 -5.17
CA PHE A 73 2.49 -4.91 -4.31
C PHE A 73 3.19 -3.65 -4.83
N VAL A 74 2.69 -3.11 -5.95
CA VAL A 74 3.37 -2.02 -6.69
C VAL A 74 2.72 -0.65 -6.53
N ASN A 75 1.42 -0.61 -6.23
CA ASN A 75 0.68 0.61 -5.93
C ASN A 75 -0.33 0.38 -4.81
N ILE A 76 -0.81 1.46 -4.19
CA ILE A 76 -1.82 1.39 -3.12
C ILE A 76 -3.23 1.61 -3.66
N GLU A 77 -3.36 2.28 -4.78
CA GLU A 77 -4.65 2.67 -5.36
C GLU A 77 -5.45 1.46 -5.85
N GLY A 78 -4.75 0.40 -6.29
CA GLY A 78 -5.39 -0.84 -6.73
C GLY A 78 -6.03 -1.66 -5.62
N LEU A 79 -5.76 -1.35 -4.34
CA LEU A 79 -6.32 -2.06 -3.21
C LEU A 79 -7.68 -1.49 -2.80
N ASP A 80 -8.65 -2.38 -2.60
CA ASP A 80 -9.94 -2.02 -2.04
C ASP A 80 -9.91 -1.94 -0.50
N ARG A 81 -11.03 -1.47 0.08
CA ARG A 81 -11.16 -1.32 1.54
C ARG A 81 -10.94 -2.64 2.28
N GLN A 82 -11.42 -3.75 1.75
CA GLN A 82 -11.31 -5.06 2.42
C GLN A 82 -9.87 -5.55 2.40
N GLN A 83 -9.16 -5.38 1.29
CA GLN A 83 -7.75 -5.73 1.16
C GLN A 83 -6.87 -4.88 2.11
N LEU A 84 -7.13 -3.57 2.23
CA LEU A 84 -6.40 -2.71 3.16
C LEU A 84 -6.61 -3.15 4.62
N LEU A 85 -7.85 -3.40 5.04
CA LEU A 85 -8.17 -3.88 6.39
C LEU A 85 -7.58 -5.27 6.66
N TYR A 86 -7.60 -6.15 5.67
CA TYR A 86 -6.99 -7.48 5.75
C TYR A 86 -5.47 -7.41 5.99
N LEU A 87 -4.77 -6.52 5.27
CA LEU A 87 -3.33 -6.30 5.49
C LEU A 87 -3.04 -5.67 6.86
N ILE A 88 -3.90 -4.78 7.33
CA ILE A 88 -3.81 -4.19 8.67
C ILE A 88 -4.00 -5.26 9.75
N ASP A 89 -4.99 -6.15 9.61
CA ASP A 89 -5.22 -7.24 10.56
C ASP A 89 -4.06 -8.24 10.58
N MET A 90 -3.44 -8.49 9.42
CA MET A 90 -2.23 -9.30 9.33
C MET A 90 -1.03 -8.62 10.01
N ALA A 91 -0.86 -7.30 9.85
CA ALA A 91 0.18 -6.55 10.53
C ALA A 91 0.01 -6.57 12.07
N LYS A 92 -1.25 -6.48 12.57
CA LYS A 92 -1.57 -6.64 14.01
C LYS A 92 -1.15 -8.01 14.53
N GLU A 93 -1.39 -9.05 13.76
CA GLU A 93 -1.01 -10.42 14.14
C GLU A 93 0.52 -10.56 14.27
N PHE A 94 1.28 -9.94 13.38
CA PHE A 94 2.75 -9.90 13.46
C PHE A 94 3.27 -9.04 14.61
N GLU A 95 2.58 -7.97 14.99
CA GLU A 95 2.96 -7.20 16.17
C GLU A 95 2.73 -8.01 17.46
N ALA A 96 1.61 -8.72 17.55
CA ALA A 96 1.27 -9.54 18.71
C ALA A 96 2.18 -10.78 18.84
N HIS A 97 2.56 -11.38 17.71
CA HIS A 97 3.32 -12.63 17.66
C HIS A 97 4.45 -12.53 16.61
N PRO A 98 5.54 -11.86 16.93
CA PRO A 98 6.68 -11.69 16.01
C PRO A 98 7.49 -12.98 15.86
N ASN A 99 8.40 -12.97 14.85
CA ASN A 99 9.39 -14.03 14.61
C ASN A 99 8.78 -15.40 14.26
N ARG A 100 8.25 -15.52 13.06
CA ARG A 100 7.62 -16.73 12.52
C ARG A 100 8.42 -17.30 11.33
N GLU A 101 8.35 -18.61 11.08
CA GLU A 101 9.04 -19.27 9.97
C GLU A 101 8.20 -19.38 8.67
N LEU A 102 7.22 -18.52 8.48
CA LEU A 102 6.27 -18.56 7.35
C LEU A 102 6.95 -18.52 5.97
N LEU A 103 8.14 -17.94 5.87
CA LEU A 103 8.95 -17.88 4.64
C LEU A 103 10.19 -18.76 4.70
N LYS A 104 10.22 -19.77 5.56
CA LYS A 104 11.33 -20.72 5.65
C LYS A 104 11.61 -21.38 4.29
N GLY A 105 12.87 -21.34 3.87
CA GLY A 105 13.30 -21.88 2.58
C GLY A 105 13.12 -20.93 1.39
N LYS A 106 12.45 -19.78 1.57
CA LYS A 106 12.31 -18.73 0.56
C LYS A 106 13.52 -17.82 0.52
N VAL A 107 13.74 -17.21 -0.63
CA VAL A 107 14.75 -16.17 -0.86
C VAL A 107 14.05 -14.90 -1.31
N VAL A 108 14.34 -13.77 -0.65
CA VAL A 108 13.85 -12.44 -1.01
C VAL A 108 15.02 -11.63 -1.54
N ALA A 109 14.87 -11.02 -2.71
CA ALA A 109 15.84 -10.08 -3.25
C ALA A 109 15.46 -8.63 -2.89
N THR A 110 16.44 -7.84 -2.42
CA THR A 110 16.29 -6.41 -2.15
C THR A 110 17.18 -5.60 -3.09
N LEU A 111 16.55 -4.93 -4.08
CA LEU A 111 17.23 -4.19 -5.13
C LEU A 111 17.04 -2.68 -4.93
N PHE A 112 18.02 -2.03 -4.32
CA PHE A 112 17.95 -0.60 -4.03
C PHE A 112 18.82 0.20 -4.98
N TYR A 113 18.20 0.77 -6.02
CA TYR A 113 18.85 1.67 -7.00
C TYR A 113 18.97 3.09 -6.48
N GLU A 114 18.24 3.42 -5.40
CA GLU A 114 18.28 4.70 -4.69
C GLU A 114 18.54 4.44 -3.21
N PRO A 115 19.44 5.21 -2.54
CA PRO A 115 19.76 4.98 -1.13
C PRO A 115 18.53 5.08 -0.23
N SER A 116 18.37 4.12 0.67
CA SER A 116 17.31 4.14 1.69
C SER A 116 17.66 3.22 2.87
N THR A 117 18.11 3.80 3.97
CA THR A 117 18.51 3.04 5.16
C THR A 117 17.30 2.36 5.82
N ARG A 118 16.28 3.13 6.18
CA ARG A 118 15.12 2.61 6.94
C ARG A 118 14.30 1.60 6.14
N THR A 119 13.93 1.95 4.91
CA THR A 119 13.10 1.07 4.07
C THR A 119 13.81 -0.26 3.81
N ARG A 120 15.09 -0.22 3.47
CA ARG A 120 15.89 -1.42 3.23
C ARG A 120 15.99 -2.29 4.48
N LEU A 121 16.54 -1.74 5.57
CA LEU A 121 16.73 -2.50 6.80
C LEU A 121 15.43 -3.09 7.33
N SER A 122 14.30 -2.38 7.22
CA SER A 122 13.03 -2.91 7.71
C SER A 122 12.46 -4.01 6.81
N PHE A 123 12.63 -3.96 5.47
CA PHE A 123 12.27 -5.08 4.60
C PHE A 123 13.17 -6.29 4.85
N GLU A 124 14.48 -6.09 4.97
CA GLU A 124 15.42 -7.16 5.27
C GLU A 124 15.13 -7.80 6.65
N THR A 125 14.82 -6.96 7.66
CA THR A 125 14.43 -7.46 8.98
C THR A 125 13.11 -8.24 8.93
N ALA A 126 12.09 -7.72 8.22
CA ALA A 126 10.81 -8.41 8.06
C ALA A 126 10.98 -9.78 7.38
N ALA A 127 11.77 -9.85 6.29
CA ALA A 127 12.08 -11.11 5.63
C ALA A 127 12.79 -12.11 6.55
N ASN A 128 13.81 -11.65 7.30
CA ASN A 128 14.54 -12.49 8.26
C ASN A 128 13.63 -12.98 9.40
N ARG A 129 12.74 -12.13 9.94
CA ARG A 129 11.77 -12.53 10.97
C ARG A 129 10.77 -13.58 10.51
N LEU A 130 10.49 -13.61 9.20
CA LEU A 130 9.67 -14.65 8.59
C LEU A 130 10.47 -15.90 8.18
N GLY A 131 11.76 -15.97 8.50
CA GLY A 131 12.62 -17.12 8.19
C GLY A 131 13.12 -17.18 6.74
N ALA A 132 12.97 -16.12 5.95
CA ALA A 132 13.52 -16.04 4.60
C ALA A 132 15.01 -15.71 4.61
N ARG A 133 15.70 -16.06 3.50
CA ARG A 133 17.06 -15.59 3.21
C ARG A 133 16.98 -14.33 2.36
N VAL A 134 17.91 -13.40 2.58
CA VAL A 134 17.93 -12.12 1.86
C VAL A 134 19.18 -12.04 1.00
N ILE A 135 19.00 -11.63 -0.26
CA ILE A 135 20.08 -11.29 -1.20
C ILE A 135 19.79 -9.90 -1.79
N GLY A 136 20.75 -9.25 -2.42
CA GLY A 136 20.49 -8.00 -3.13
C GLY A 136 21.66 -7.04 -3.16
N PHE A 137 21.38 -5.78 -3.56
CA PHE A 137 22.37 -4.72 -3.59
C PHE A 137 21.77 -3.40 -3.07
N THR A 138 22.65 -2.48 -2.67
CA THR A 138 22.32 -1.19 -2.05
C THR A 138 22.61 0.01 -2.92
N ASP A 139 23.29 -0.20 -4.04
CA ASP A 139 23.64 0.81 -5.03
C ASP A 139 23.74 0.14 -6.40
N ALA A 140 23.08 0.71 -7.39
CA ALA A 140 23.14 0.25 -8.77
C ALA A 140 24.57 0.24 -9.34
N LYS A 141 25.45 1.14 -8.85
CA LYS A 141 26.86 1.21 -9.30
C LYS A 141 27.68 -0.02 -9.00
N VAL A 142 27.31 -0.83 -8.01
CA VAL A 142 27.99 -2.07 -7.66
C VAL A 142 27.38 -3.31 -8.34
N SER A 143 26.41 -3.10 -9.24
CA SER A 143 25.71 -4.14 -9.99
C SER A 143 26.04 -4.10 -11.49
N SER A 144 25.56 -5.05 -12.26
CA SER A 144 25.72 -5.08 -13.72
C SER A 144 25.06 -3.89 -14.44
N VAL A 145 24.19 -3.15 -13.77
CA VAL A 145 23.63 -1.88 -14.27
C VAL A 145 24.73 -0.89 -14.66
N SER A 146 25.82 -0.85 -13.88
CA SER A 146 26.99 -0.01 -14.20
C SER A 146 27.67 -0.36 -15.53
N LYS A 147 27.42 -1.57 -16.07
CA LYS A 147 27.91 -2.06 -17.36
C LYS A 147 26.88 -1.89 -18.50
N GLY A 148 25.72 -1.29 -18.21
CA GLY A 148 24.63 -1.06 -19.17
C GLY A 148 23.56 -2.15 -19.23
N GLU A 149 23.49 -3.05 -18.21
CA GLU A 149 22.40 -4.02 -18.09
C GLU A 149 21.05 -3.30 -17.92
N THR A 150 20.04 -3.74 -18.68
CA THR A 150 18.71 -3.14 -18.62
C THR A 150 17.97 -3.57 -17.35
N LEU A 151 17.00 -2.75 -16.91
CA LEU A 151 16.14 -3.11 -15.78
C LEU A 151 15.44 -4.47 -16.03
N LYS A 152 14.97 -4.71 -17.25
CA LYS A 152 14.34 -5.96 -17.64
C LYS A 152 15.25 -7.16 -17.41
N ASP A 153 16.49 -7.08 -17.89
CA ASP A 153 17.45 -8.18 -17.78
C ASP A 153 17.81 -8.43 -16.31
N THR A 154 18.04 -7.38 -15.53
CA THR A 154 18.29 -7.48 -14.10
C THR A 154 17.11 -8.19 -13.38
N ILE A 155 15.86 -7.79 -13.66
CA ILE A 155 14.67 -8.38 -13.05
C ILE A 155 14.53 -9.86 -13.43
N LEU A 156 14.68 -10.22 -14.70
CA LEU A 156 14.60 -11.60 -15.16
C LEU A 156 15.71 -12.47 -14.56
N MET A 157 16.94 -11.94 -14.47
CA MET A 157 18.06 -12.66 -13.88
C MET A 157 17.86 -12.89 -12.37
N VAL A 158 17.48 -11.86 -11.61
CA VAL A 158 17.21 -11.97 -10.17
C VAL A 158 16.03 -12.89 -9.88
N SER A 159 15.03 -12.92 -10.75
CA SER A 159 13.88 -13.83 -10.62
C SER A 159 14.25 -15.31 -10.66
N ASN A 160 15.44 -15.68 -11.19
CA ASN A 160 15.93 -17.05 -11.10
C ASN A 160 16.51 -17.40 -9.71
N TYR A 161 16.76 -16.41 -8.88
CA TYR A 161 17.43 -16.58 -7.59
C TYR A 161 16.52 -16.29 -6.40
N ALA A 162 15.40 -15.62 -6.61
CA ALA A 162 14.51 -15.16 -5.54
C ALA A 162 13.05 -15.56 -5.77
N ASP A 163 12.30 -15.75 -4.68
CA ASP A 163 10.87 -16.02 -4.68
C ASP A 163 10.04 -14.71 -4.73
N ALA A 164 10.62 -13.58 -4.31
CA ALA A 164 10.04 -12.24 -4.39
C ALA A 164 11.14 -11.18 -4.49
N ILE A 165 10.84 -10.05 -5.13
CA ILE A 165 11.78 -8.94 -5.32
C ILE A 165 11.19 -7.67 -4.71
N VAL A 166 11.88 -7.11 -3.72
CA VAL A 166 11.65 -5.76 -3.18
C VAL A 166 12.53 -4.80 -3.95
N MET A 167 11.95 -3.79 -4.61
CA MET A 167 12.76 -2.84 -5.35
C MET A 167 12.45 -1.39 -4.98
N ARG A 168 13.50 -0.58 -4.93
CA ARG A 168 13.44 0.88 -4.84
C ARG A 168 14.19 1.49 -6.00
N HIS A 169 13.55 2.37 -6.75
CA HIS A 169 14.11 2.92 -7.97
C HIS A 169 13.91 4.44 -8.05
N TYR A 170 14.83 5.15 -8.73
CA TYR A 170 14.74 6.60 -8.93
C TYR A 170 13.81 7.00 -10.08
N ILE A 171 13.48 6.07 -10.99
CA ILE A 171 12.54 6.30 -12.11
C ILE A 171 11.13 5.92 -11.67
N GLU A 172 10.17 6.81 -11.93
CA GLU A 172 8.75 6.58 -11.73
C GLU A 172 8.24 5.47 -12.65
N GLY A 173 7.35 4.61 -12.11
CA GLY A 173 6.81 3.47 -12.86
C GLY A 173 7.76 2.27 -13.00
N ALA A 174 9.01 2.35 -12.51
CA ALA A 174 9.97 1.26 -12.62
C ALA A 174 9.49 -0.03 -11.93
N ALA A 175 8.82 0.09 -10.78
CA ALA A 175 8.26 -1.07 -10.06
C ALA A 175 7.06 -1.68 -10.83
N GLN A 176 6.24 -0.85 -11.44
CA GLN A 176 5.14 -1.31 -12.31
C GLN A 176 5.69 -2.07 -13.51
N TYR A 177 6.65 -1.50 -14.23
CA TYR A 177 7.31 -2.18 -15.36
C TYR A 177 7.98 -3.50 -14.93
N ALA A 178 8.66 -3.52 -13.79
CA ALA A 178 9.25 -4.74 -13.25
C ALA A 178 8.19 -5.81 -13.00
N SER A 179 7.02 -5.44 -12.49
CA SER A 179 5.91 -6.38 -12.23
C SER A 179 5.31 -7.00 -13.49
N GLU A 180 5.42 -6.33 -14.62
CA GLU A 180 4.93 -6.82 -15.92
C GLU A 180 5.88 -7.85 -16.56
N VAL A 181 7.16 -7.81 -16.19
CA VAL A 181 8.18 -8.70 -16.79
C VAL A 181 8.64 -9.81 -15.83
N ALA A 182 8.47 -9.64 -14.52
CA ALA A 182 8.92 -10.58 -13.52
C ALA A 182 8.01 -11.83 -13.41
N PRO A 183 8.56 -13.04 -13.38
CA PRO A 183 7.78 -14.26 -13.07
C PRO A 183 7.56 -14.44 -11.55
N VAL A 184 8.11 -13.56 -10.71
CA VAL A 184 7.97 -13.56 -9.25
C VAL A 184 7.35 -12.24 -8.77
N PRO A 185 6.70 -12.19 -7.60
CA PRO A 185 6.14 -10.97 -7.06
C PRO A 185 7.14 -9.82 -6.94
N ILE A 186 6.70 -8.62 -7.35
CA ILE A 186 7.42 -7.37 -7.16
C ILE A 186 6.75 -6.56 -6.05
N ILE A 187 7.58 -6.03 -5.14
CA ILE A 187 7.19 -5.18 -4.03
C ILE A 187 7.86 -3.82 -4.21
N ASN A 188 7.05 -2.77 -4.35
CA ASN A 188 7.52 -1.40 -4.52
C ASN A 188 7.93 -0.79 -3.16
N ALA A 189 9.22 -0.56 -2.97
CA ALA A 189 9.81 0.13 -1.82
C ALA A 189 10.04 1.64 -2.06
N GLY A 190 9.37 2.20 -3.07
CA GLY A 190 9.39 3.60 -3.51
C GLY A 190 10.00 3.77 -4.90
N ASP A 191 9.27 4.42 -5.81
CA ASP A 191 9.69 4.70 -7.18
C ASP A 191 9.58 6.20 -7.50
N GLY A 192 10.71 6.86 -7.66
CA GLY A 192 10.79 8.27 -8.01
C GLY A 192 9.99 9.19 -7.06
N ALA A 193 9.20 10.09 -7.63
CA ALA A 193 8.24 10.94 -6.90
C ALA A 193 6.81 10.33 -6.89
N HIS A 194 6.59 9.20 -7.54
CA HIS A 194 5.27 8.63 -7.81
C HIS A 194 4.62 8.03 -6.56
N GLN A 195 5.04 6.84 -6.10
CA GLN A 195 4.38 6.16 -4.97
C GLN A 195 5.36 5.53 -3.97
N HIS A 196 4.85 5.33 -2.74
CA HIS A 196 5.53 4.53 -1.73
C HIS A 196 4.50 3.65 -1.00
N PRO A 197 3.94 2.60 -1.65
CA PRO A 197 2.81 1.86 -1.12
C PRO A 197 3.11 1.19 0.22
N SER A 198 4.34 0.72 0.45
CA SER A 198 4.72 0.14 1.73
C SER A 198 4.83 1.17 2.87
N GLN A 199 5.09 2.44 2.55
CA GLN A 199 4.98 3.53 3.53
C GLN A 199 3.51 3.81 3.83
N CYS A 200 2.68 3.88 2.80
CA CYS A 200 1.25 4.10 2.97
C CYS A 200 0.60 3.03 3.86
N LEU A 201 0.91 1.75 3.65
CA LEU A 201 0.35 0.68 4.48
C LEU A 201 0.78 0.79 5.95
N LEU A 202 2.05 1.11 6.23
CA LEU A 202 2.49 1.30 7.62
C LEU A 202 1.86 2.53 8.26
N ASP A 203 1.58 3.59 7.48
CA ASP A 203 0.89 4.78 7.95
C ASP A 203 -0.57 4.44 8.30
N LEU A 204 -1.29 3.72 7.44
CA LEU A 204 -2.63 3.23 7.72
C LEU A 204 -2.68 2.33 8.96
N TYR A 205 -1.72 1.41 9.09
CA TYR A 205 -1.62 0.56 10.28
C TYR A 205 -1.39 1.39 11.55
N THR A 206 -0.50 2.39 11.49
CA THR A 206 -0.20 3.29 12.61
C THR A 206 -1.41 4.14 12.99
N ILE A 207 -2.13 4.68 12.01
CA ILE A 207 -3.38 5.42 12.21
C ILE A 207 -4.42 4.51 12.89
N TYR A 208 -4.62 3.31 12.35
CA TYR A 208 -5.56 2.35 12.93
C TYR A 208 -5.18 1.97 14.37
N GLN A 209 -3.91 1.71 14.65
CA GLN A 209 -3.40 1.36 15.97
C GLN A 209 -3.63 2.47 17.00
N THR A 210 -3.45 3.74 16.59
CA THR A 210 -3.53 4.88 17.50
C THR A 210 -4.94 5.43 17.67
N GLN A 211 -5.79 5.33 16.64
CA GLN A 211 -7.15 5.86 16.66
C GLN A 211 -8.24 4.79 16.85
N GLY A 212 -7.88 3.50 16.74
CA GLY A 212 -8.85 2.39 16.77
C GLY A 212 -9.72 2.27 15.53
N THR A 213 -9.64 3.20 14.60
CA THR A 213 -10.40 3.26 13.35
C THR A 213 -9.63 4.02 12.28
N LEU A 214 -10.04 3.86 11.03
CA LEU A 214 -9.64 4.73 9.92
C LEU A 214 -10.79 5.67 9.48
N GLU A 215 -11.99 5.46 10.02
CA GLU A 215 -13.20 6.16 9.57
C GLU A 215 -13.32 7.56 10.16
N ASN A 216 -13.70 8.51 9.28
CA ASN A 216 -14.11 9.88 9.66
C ASN A 216 -13.04 10.68 10.43
N LEU A 217 -11.77 10.43 10.19
CA LEU A 217 -10.67 11.10 10.87
C LEU A 217 -10.37 12.47 10.26
N ASN A 218 -9.95 13.43 11.11
CA ASN A 218 -9.36 14.70 10.70
C ASN A 218 -7.85 14.53 10.58
N ILE A 219 -7.33 14.51 9.35
CA ILE A 219 -5.93 14.28 9.04
C ILE A 219 -5.30 15.55 8.51
N TYR A 220 -4.34 16.07 9.26
CA TYR A 220 -3.62 17.30 8.93
C TYR A 220 -2.28 16.95 8.29
N LEU A 221 -2.12 17.32 7.02
CA LEU A 221 -0.91 17.11 6.23
C LEU A 221 -0.15 18.43 6.19
N VAL A 222 1.09 18.46 6.72
CA VAL A 222 1.84 19.70 6.96
C VAL A 222 3.20 19.67 6.30
N GLY A 223 3.55 20.71 5.56
CA GLY A 223 4.88 20.95 5.02
C GLY A 223 4.95 20.85 3.49
N ASP A 224 5.78 19.92 2.98
CA ASP A 224 5.92 19.71 1.53
C ASP A 224 4.83 18.76 1.01
N LEU A 225 3.72 19.33 0.55
CA LEU A 225 2.63 18.58 -0.04
C LEU A 225 2.76 18.44 -1.56
N LYS A 226 3.64 19.25 -2.18
CA LYS A 226 3.85 19.24 -3.63
C LYS A 226 4.66 18.01 -4.09
N TYR A 227 5.73 17.69 -3.39
CA TYR A 227 6.63 16.58 -3.72
C TYR A 227 6.48 15.39 -2.78
N GLY A 228 5.53 15.47 -1.85
CA GLY A 228 5.30 14.52 -0.79
C GLY A 228 4.58 13.24 -1.23
N ARG A 229 5.23 12.33 -1.98
CA ARG A 229 4.63 11.06 -2.44
C ARG A 229 3.95 10.24 -1.34
N THR A 230 4.37 10.37 -0.08
CA THR A 230 3.76 9.65 1.05
C THR A 230 2.37 10.18 1.37
N VAL A 231 2.18 11.50 1.35
CA VAL A 231 0.86 12.11 1.57
C VAL A 231 -0.07 11.86 0.37
N HIS A 232 0.46 11.85 -0.85
CA HIS A 232 -0.32 11.50 -2.04
C HIS A 232 -0.85 10.05 -1.96
N SER A 233 0.02 9.10 -1.62
CA SER A 233 -0.39 7.70 -1.42
C SER A 233 -1.40 7.55 -0.27
N LEU A 234 -1.24 8.33 0.81
CA LEU A 234 -2.17 8.31 1.94
C LEU A 234 -3.56 8.82 1.56
N ILE A 235 -3.65 9.91 0.77
CA ILE A 235 -4.92 10.42 0.25
C ILE A 235 -5.63 9.34 -0.57
N MET A 236 -4.91 8.67 -1.48
CA MET A 236 -5.47 7.62 -2.34
C MET A 236 -6.02 6.44 -1.52
N ALA A 237 -5.30 5.99 -0.50
CA ALA A 237 -5.73 4.87 0.33
C ALA A 237 -6.90 5.23 1.25
N MET A 238 -6.88 6.44 1.82
CA MET A 238 -7.92 6.90 2.75
C MET A 238 -9.27 7.19 2.09
N ARG A 239 -9.36 7.21 0.75
CA ARG A 239 -10.64 7.38 0.02
C ARG A 239 -11.75 6.41 0.47
N HIS A 240 -11.36 5.26 1.00
CA HIS A 240 -12.28 4.23 1.45
C HIS A 240 -12.86 4.46 2.86
N PHE A 241 -12.38 5.51 3.58
CA PHE A 241 -12.63 5.69 5.02
C PHE A 241 -13.21 7.06 5.38
N ASN A 242 -13.70 7.83 4.39
CA ASN A 242 -14.38 9.11 4.58
C ASN A 242 -13.61 10.11 5.50
N PRO A 243 -12.33 10.39 5.25
CA PRO A 243 -11.56 11.35 6.04
C PRO A 243 -11.96 12.79 5.73
N THR A 244 -11.53 13.71 6.59
CA THR A 244 -11.38 15.13 6.25
C THR A 244 -9.91 15.48 6.28
N PHE A 245 -9.35 15.90 5.15
CA PHE A 245 -7.96 16.34 5.07
C PHE A 245 -7.85 17.85 5.31
N HIS A 246 -6.81 18.26 6.02
CA HIS A 246 -6.40 19.65 6.16
C HIS A 246 -4.99 19.79 5.58
N PHE A 247 -4.88 20.51 4.48
CA PHE A 247 -3.61 20.75 3.78
C PHE A 247 -2.98 22.03 4.31
N ILE A 248 -1.88 21.91 5.03
CA ILE A 248 -1.13 23.05 5.60
C ILE A 248 0.20 23.17 4.88
N ALA A 249 0.31 24.10 3.97
CA ALA A 249 1.50 24.31 3.17
C ALA A 249 1.61 25.77 2.68
N PRO A 250 2.83 26.30 2.51
CA PRO A 250 3.01 27.56 1.78
C PRO A 250 2.64 27.34 0.30
N LYS A 251 2.35 28.41 -0.41
CA LYS A 251 1.86 28.34 -1.81
C LYS A 251 2.78 27.54 -2.74
N GLU A 252 4.08 27.67 -2.53
CA GLU A 252 5.13 27.02 -3.32
C GLU A 252 5.13 25.49 -3.15
N LEU A 253 4.64 24.99 -1.99
CA LEU A 253 4.59 23.58 -1.60
C LEU A 253 3.16 23.05 -1.42
N ALA A 254 2.15 23.81 -1.89
CA ALA A 254 0.75 23.43 -1.79
C ALA A 254 0.46 22.10 -2.50
N MET A 255 -0.60 21.43 -2.06
CA MET A 255 -1.09 20.21 -2.68
C MET A 255 -1.39 20.44 -4.17
N PRO A 256 -0.83 19.63 -5.09
CA PRO A 256 -1.11 19.75 -6.52
C PRO A 256 -2.60 19.61 -6.85
N GLU A 257 -3.05 20.34 -7.88
CA GLU A 257 -4.46 20.36 -8.30
C GLU A 257 -4.98 18.96 -8.65
N GLU A 258 -4.14 18.07 -9.17
CA GLU A 258 -4.52 16.70 -9.49
C GLU A 258 -5.03 15.93 -8.27
N TYR A 259 -4.40 16.09 -7.09
CA TYR A 259 -4.84 15.42 -5.86
C TYR A 259 -6.06 16.10 -5.25
N LYS A 260 -6.22 17.42 -5.41
CA LYS A 260 -7.45 18.13 -5.02
C LYS A 260 -8.64 17.72 -5.90
N LEU A 261 -8.39 17.52 -7.20
CA LEU A 261 -9.41 16.98 -8.11
C LEU A 261 -9.75 15.53 -7.74
N TYR A 262 -8.74 14.71 -7.46
CA TYR A 262 -8.94 13.34 -6.97
C TYR A 262 -9.81 13.31 -5.71
N CYS A 263 -9.58 14.19 -4.74
CA CYS A 263 -10.42 14.29 -3.55
C CYS A 263 -11.88 14.62 -3.92
N LYS A 264 -12.09 15.58 -4.81
CA LYS A 264 -13.44 15.96 -5.27
C LYS A 264 -14.18 14.82 -5.98
N GLU A 265 -13.49 14.11 -6.87
CA GLU A 265 -14.05 12.97 -7.63
C GLU A 265 -14.42 11.78 -6.72
N HIS A 266 -13.70 11.59 -5.61
CA HIS A 266 -13.96 10.51 -4.65
C HIS A 266 -14.77 10.95 -3.43
N GLY A 267 -15.27 12.19 -3.41
CA GLY A 267 -16.08 12.70 -2.30
C GLY A 267 -15.31 12.90 -0.99
N ILE A 268 -13.98 13.04 -1.06
CA ILE A 268 -13.11 13.30 0.10
C ILE A 268 -13.16 14.79 0.43
N ARG A 269 -13.49 15.12 1.66
CA ARG A 269 -13.49 16.51 2.14
C ARG A 269 -12.08 16.99 2.40
N PHE A 270 -11.78 18.23 2.02
CA PHE A 270 -10.51 18.85 2.37
C PHE A 270 -10.65 20.37 2.56
N GLU A 271 -9.74 20.92 3.36
CA GLU A 271 -9.56 22.35 3.60
C GLU A 271 -8.07 22.70 3.40
N GLU A 272 -7.80 23.94 2.96
CA GLU A 272 -6.43 24.44 2.74
C GLU A 272 -6.12 25.57 3.72
N HIS A 273 -4.93 25.54 4.31
CA HIS A 273 -4.43 26.51 5.28
C HIS A 273 -3.01 26.93 4.92
N GLU A 274 -2.73 28.22 4.99
CA GLU A 274 -1.36 28.75 4.86
C GLU A 274 -0.67 28.92 6.22
N GLU A 275 -1.47 29.00 7.32
CA GLU A 275 -0.95 29.21 8.67
C GLU A 275 -0.86 27.87 9.43
N PHE A 276 0.25 27.69 10.14
CA PHE A 276 0.48 26.55 11.03
C PHE A 276 0.51 27.04 12.47
N THR A 277 -0.63 27.06 13.12
CA THR A 277 -0.84 27.59 14.49
C THR A 277 -1.51 26.55 15.38
N PRO A 278 -1.43 26.69 16.73
CA PRO A 278 -2.11 25.80 17.69
C PRO A 278 -3.61 25.66 17.41
N ASP A 279 -4.28 26.77 17.06
CA ASP A 279 -5.72 26.77 16.81
C ASP A 279 -6.08 25.95 15.57
N VAL A 280 -5.26 26.02 14.51
CA VAL A 280 -5.48 25.29 13.27
C VAL A 280 -5.39 23.78 13.52
N ILE A 281 -4.45 23.32 14.34
CA ILE A 281 -4.23 21.89 14.61
C ILE A 281 -5.01 21.33 15.80
N ALA A 282 -5.77 22.18 16.52
CA ALA A 282 -6.49 21.79 17.75
C ALA A 282 -7.46 20.62 17.55
N HIS A 283 -7.98 20.42 16.35
CA HIS A 283 -8.96 19.38 16.02
C HIS A 283 -8.38 18.17 15.30
N ALA A 284 -7.05 18.10 15.14
CA ALA A 284 -6.41 16.99 14.50
C ALA A 284 -6.56 15.67 15.26
N ASP A 285 -6.86 14.59 14.56
CA ASP A 285 -6.69 13.22 15.06
C ASP A 285 -5.29 12.73 14.68
N ILE A 286 -4.84 13.08 13.47
CA ILE A 286 -3.49 12.81 12.97
C ILE A 286 -2.87 14.11 12.46
N LEU A 287 -1.68 14.43 12.96
CA LEU A 287 -0.81 15.49 12.44
C LEU A 287 0.37 14.83 11.70
N TYR A 288 0.31 14.81 10.38
CA TYR A 288 1.32 14.19 9.52
C TYR A 288 2.27 15.26 8.99
N MET A 289 3.45 15.31 9.60
CA MET A 289 4.50 16.25 9.22
C MET A 289 5.33 15.72 8.06
N THR A 290 5.74 16.59 7.14
CA THR A 290 6.63 16.25 6.03
C THR A 290 7.84 17.15 6.00
N ARG A 291 8.97 16.60 5.57
CA ARG A 291 10.20 17.35 5.35
C ARG A 291 10.17 18.07 3.99
N VAL A 292 10.64 19.30 3.94
CA VAL A 292 10.90 19.97 2.67
C VAL A 292 12.08 19.29 1.98
N GLN A 293 11.87 18.74 0.79
CA GLN A 293 12.81 17.88 0.08
C GLN A 293 13.76 18.70 -0.79
N LYS A 294 14.93 19.14 -0.25
CA LYS A 294 15.94 19.94 -0.97
C LYS A 294 16.29 19.37 -2.35
N GLU A 295 16.37 18.06 -2.44
CA GLU A 295 16.71 17.29 -3.64
C GLU A 295 15.68 17.40 -4.79
N ARG A 296 14.53 18.01 -4.55
CA ARG A 296 13.47 18.22 -5.54
C ARG A 296 13.43 19.65 -6.11
N PHE A 297 14.19 20.57 -5.53
CA PHE A 297 14.22 21.95 -5.98
C PHE A 297 15.30 22.12 -7.07
N SER A 298 14.92 22.73 -8.18
CA SER A 298 15.86 23.17 -9.22
C SER A 298 16.57 24.46 -8.84
N ASP A 299 15.91 25.33 -8.06
CA ASP A 299 16.47 26.55 -7.49
C ASP A 299 16.67 26.40 -5.98
N LEU A 300 17.92 26.51 -5.53
CA LEU A 300 18.29 26.49 -4.12
C LEU A 300 17.79 27.70 -3.33
N MET A 301 17.56 28.84 -3.98
CA MET A 301 17.02 30.04 -3.33
C MET A 301 15.55 29.79 -2.92
N GLU A 302 14.76 29.18 -3.77
CA GLU A 302 13.38 28.80 -3.46
C GLU A 302 13.33 27.83 -2.25
N TYR A 303 14.23 26.86 -2.21
CA TYR A 303 14.36 25.97 -1.04
C TYR A 303 14.71 26.75 0.25
N GLU A 304 15.65 27.69 0.21
CA GLU A 304 16.06 28.47 1.39
C GLU A 304 14.90 29.26 1.99
N TRP A 305 13.94 29.73 1.16
CA TRP A 305 12.76 30.46 1.63
C TRP A 305 11.74 29.58 2.36
N VAL A 306 11.60 28.32 1.94
CA VAL A 306 10.53 27.44 2.45
C VAL A 306 11.01 26.39 3.45
N LYS A 307 12.31 26.13 3.57
CA LYS A 307 12.88 25.03 4.39
C LYS A 307 12.50 25.07 5.87
N ASN A 308 12.19 26.25 6.42
CA ASN A 308 11.88 26.48 7.83
C ASN A 308 10.50 27.12 8.04
N VAL A 309 9.63 27.09 7.04
CA VAL A 309 8.31 27.75 7.13
C VAL A 309 7.47 27.16 8.26
N TYR A 310 7.50 25.84 8.41
CA TYR A 310 6.77 25.18 9.48
C TYR A 310 7.70 24.35 10.35
N ILE A 311 7.76 24.73 11.63
CA ILE A 311 8.48 23.98 12.67
C ILE A 311 7.48 23.69 13.79
N LEU A 312 7.15 22.43 13.97
CA LEU A 312 6.33 22.00 15.10
C LEU A 312 7.14 22.07 16.37
N ARG A 313 6.60 22.78 17.38
CA ARG A 313 7.17 22.93 18.72
C ARG A 313 6.19 22.42 19.76
N ARG A 314 6.69 22.11 20.96
CA ARG A 314 5.90 21.55 22.04
C ARG A 314 4.77 22.48 22.50
N ASP A 315 4.99 23.79 22.55
CA ASP A 315 4.00 24.79 22.94
C ASP A 315 2.77 24.82 22.02
N MET A 316 2.96 24.49 20.73
CA MET A 316 1.88 24.39 19.76
C MET A 316 0.88 23.25 20.06
N LEU A 317 1.27 22.28 20.90
CA LEU A 317 0.45 21.13 21.26
C LEU A 317 -0.49 21.38 22.43
N SER A 318 -0.49 22.59 23.00
CA SER A 318 -1.25 22.93 24.23
C SER A 318 -2.77 22.80 24.07
N GLN A 319 -3.29 22.88 22.87
CA GLN A 319 -4.71 22.74 22.53
C GLN A 319 -5.01 21.42 21.80
N ALA A 320 -4.02 20.56 21.58
CA ALA A 320 -4.18 19.32 20.86
C ALA A 320 -5.11 18.34 21.60
N ARG A 321 -5.90 17.57 20.82
CA ARG A 321 -6.72 16.50 21.39
C ARG A 321 -5.84 15.44 22.05
N PRO A 322 -6.26 14.82 23.16
CA PRO A 322 -5.45 13.79 23.83
C PRO A 322 -5.12 12.57 22.94
N ASN A 323 -6.03 12.24 21.99
CA ASN A 323 -5.82 11.14 21.05
C ASN A 323 -4.93 11.52 19.86
N MET A 324 -4.68 12.80 19.60
CA MET A 324 -3.87 13.22 18.45
C MET A 324 -2.50 12.55 18.46
N LYS A 325 -2.05 12.09 17.29
CA LYS A 325 -0.68 11.56 17.10
C LYS A 325 0.03 12.27 15.96
N ILE A 326 1.30 12.56 16.21
CA ILE A 326 2.22 13.17 15.25
C ILE A 326 2.94 12.05 14.52
N LEU A 327 2.75 12.01 13.21
CA LEU A 327 3.40 11.07 12.29
C LEU A 327 4.40 11.81 11.39
N HIS A 328 5.41 11.07 10.92
CA HIS A 328 6.42 11.58 10.01
C HIS A 328 7.08 10.42 9.26
N PRO A 329 7.23 10.46 7.92
CA PRO A 329 7.83 9.35 7.16
C PRO A 329 9.35 9.23 7.35
N LEU A 330 9.97 10.19 8.03
CA LEU A 330 11.40 10.29 8.30
C LEU A 330 12.29 10.27 7.00
N PRO A 331 13.47 10.86 6.98
CA PRO A 331 14.12 11.54 8.12
C PRO A 331 13.53 12.91 8.39
N ARG A 332 13.41 13.30 9.66
CA ARG A 332 13.19 14.69 10.01
C ARG A 332 14.53 15.45 10.02
N VAL A 333 14.47 16.74 9.79
CA VAL A 333 15.61 17.65 9.91
C VAL A 333 15.31 18.67 11.02
N ASN A 334 14.49 19.68 10.74
CA ASN A 334 14.14 20.76 11.67
C ASN A 334 12.64 21.07 11.70
N GLU A 335 11.83 20.39 10.90
CA GLU A 335 10.36 20.56 10.85
C GLU A 335 9.63 20.06 12.10
N ILE A 336 10.27 19.24 12.92
CA ILE A 336 9.82 18.88 14.26
C ILE A 336 10.95 19.17 15.23
N ALA A 337 10.75 20.09 16.16
CA ALA A 337 11.72 20.43 17.19
C ALA A 337 11.91 19.26 18.18
N TYR A 338 13.10 19.16 18.78
CA TYR A 338 13.42 18.06 19.69
C TYR A 338 12.60 18.05 20.98
N ASP A 339 12.04 19.20 21.38
CA ASP A 339 11.16 19.31 22.56
C ASP A 339 9.81 18.59 22.39
N VAL A 340 9.45 18.23 21.14
CA VAL A 340 8.26 17.43 20.83
C VAL A 340 8.47 15.95 21.15
N ASP A 341 9.72 15.44 21.13
CA ASP A 341 10.03 14.00 21.27
C ASP A 341 9.49 13.40 22.57
N ASP A 342 9.49 14.17 23.65
CA ASP A 342 9.01 13.74 24.98
C ASP A 342 7.49 13.97 25.16
N SER A 343 6.77 14.39 24.11
CA SER A 343 5.32 14.55 24.20
C SER A 343 4.60 13.22 23.98
N GLU A 344 3.44 13.04 24.60
CA GLU A 344 2.56 11.88 24.38
C GLU A 344 1.99 11.79 22.96
N HIS A 345 2.12 12.87 22.20
CA HIS A 345 1.67 12.96 20.81
C HIS A 345 2.71 12.44 19.81
N ALA A 346 4.01 12.45 20.15
CA ALA A 346 5.08 12.00 19.26
C ALA A 346 4.98 10.49 19.00
N TYR A 347 4.72 10.11 17.74
CA TYR A 347 4.55 8.71 17.39
C TYR A 347 5.37 8.24 16.15
N TYR A 348 6.16 9.12 15.55
CA TYR A 348 6.91 8.86 14.32
C TYR A 348 8.01 7.78 14.45
N ILE A 349 8.53 7.51 15.65
CA ILE A 349 9.48 6.41 15.88
C ILE A 349 8.74 5.07 15.94
N GLN A 350 7.61 5.03 16.66
CA GLN A 350 6.73 3.86 16.69
C GLN A 350 6.13 3.57 15.32
N GLN A 351 5.74 4.63 14.57
CA GLN A 351 5.34 4.51 13.16
C GLN A 351 6.43 3.81 12.33
N ALA A 352 7.69 4.21 12.47
CA ALA A 352 8.79 3.56 11.76
C ALA A 352 8.93 2.07 12.14
N ARG A 353 8.73 1.71 13.44
CA ARG A 353 8.69 0.32 13.91
C ARG A 353 7.53 -0.47 13.30
N ASN A 354 6.36 0.13 13.20
CA ASN A 354 5.17 -0.47 12.59
C ASN A 354 5.41 -0.88 11.13
N GLY A 355 6.40 -0.25 10.49
CA GLY A 355 6.89 -0.67 9.18
C GLY A 355 7.39 -2.10 9.10
N LEU A 356 7.85 -2.71 10.20
CA LEU A 356 8.23 -4.12 10.23
C LEU A 356 7.01 -5.00 9.99
N PHE A 357 5.97 -4.80 10.78
CA PHE A 357 4.74 -5.61 10.74
C PHE A 357 3.97 -5.44 9.43
N ALA A 358 3.89 -4.20 8.93
CA ALA A 358 3.30 -3.93 7.62
C ALA A 358 4.06 -4.63 6.48
N ARG A 359 5.39 -4.73 6.54
CA ARG A 359 6.22 -5.40 5.53
C ARG A 359 6.14 -6.92 5.64
N GLU A 360 6.00 -7.47 6.84
CA GLU A 360 5.71 -8.89 7.06
C GLU A 360 4.35 -9.25 6.41
N ALA A 361 3.33 -8.42 6.59
CA ALA A 361 2.03 -8.57 5.94
C ALA A 361 2.13 -8.48 4.40
N ILE A 362 2.91 -7.54 3.86
CA ILE A 362 3.15 -7.42 2.42
C ILE A 362 3.81 -8.69 1.87
N PHE A 363 4.81 -9.25 2.54
CA PHE A 363 5.45 -10.49 2.09
C PHE A 363 4.47 -11.66 2.06
N CYS A 364 3.67 -11.84 3.11
CA CYS A 364 2.66 -12.90 3.15
C CYS A 364 1.63 -12.73 2.04
N HIS A 365 1.10 -11.51 1.84
CA HIS A 365 0.18 -11.19 0.76
C HIS A 365 0.78 -11.53 -0.62
N CYS A 366 2.01 -11.08 -0.89
CA CYS A 366 2.67 -11.30 -2.17
C CYS A 366 2.99 -12.77 -2.45
N LEU A 367 3.26 -13.56 -1.41
CA LEU A 367 3.62 -14.96 -1.52
C LEU A 367 2.44 -15.93 -1.31
N GLY A 368 1.23 -15.39 -1.19
CA GLY A 368 -0.01 -16.17 -1.13
C GLY A 368 -0.25 -16.84 0.22
N ILE A 369 0.29 -16.29 1.31
CA ILE A 369 0.06 -16.76 2.68
C ILE A 369 -1.13 -15.99 3.27
N SER A 370 -2.16 -16.71 3.70
CA SER A 370 -3.38 -16.14 4.25
C SER A 370 -3.25 -15.71 5.71
N LEU A 371 -4.15 -14.83 6.17
CA LEU A 371 -4.22 -14.43 7.57
C LEU A 371 -4.53 -15.62 8.49
N GLU A 372 -5.31 -16.60 8.00
CA GLU A 372 -5.61 -17.82 8.71
C GLU A 372 -4.36 -18.68 8.92
N GLU A 373 -3.50 -18.79 7.90
CA GLU A 373 -2.20 -19.47 8.01
C GLU A 373 -1.28 -18.73 8.96
N VAL A 374 -1.22 -17.39 8.89
CA VAL A 374 -0.47 -16.56 9.84
C VAL A 374 -0.94 -16.81 11.28
N LYS A 375 -2.26 -16.85 11.55
CA LYS A 375 -2.81 -17.13 12.88
C LYS A 375 -2.60 -18.56 13.35
N ALA A 376 -2.58 -19.51 12.43
CA ALA A 376 -2.38 -20.94 12.73
C ALA A 376 -0.91 -21.30 12.98
N ASP A 377 0.04 -20.51 12.45
CA ASP A 377 1.46 -20.75 12.66
C ASP A 377 1.85 -20.45 14.12
N LYS A 378 2.35 -21.48 14.81
CA LYS A 378 2.82 -21.42 16.19
C LYS A 378 4.35 -21.50 16.26
N THR A 379 5.02 -21.49 15.12
CA THR A 379 6.49 -21.55 15.05
C THR A 379 7.03 -20.19 15.46
N ILE A 380 7.71 -20.14 16.59
CA ILE A 380 8.41 -18.94 17.07
C ILE A 380 9.90 -19.20 16.84
N LEU A 381 10.57 -18.30 16.12
CA LEU A 381 12.03 -18.29 16.05
C LEU A 381 12.56 -17.80 17.41
N GLU A 382 13.25 -18.67 18.13
CA GLU A 382 13.98 -18.35 19.38
C GLU A 382 15.18 -17.42 19.13
#